data_aadf7d3c3b7e2ca7b027162f52eab512
#
_entry.id   aadf7d3c3b7e2ca7b027162f52eab512
#
_cell.length_a   1.000
_cell.length_b   1.000
_cell.length_c   1.000
_cell.angle_alpha   90.00
_cell.angle_beta   90.00
_cell.angle_gamma   90.00
#
_symmetry.space_group_name_H-M   'P 1'
#
loop_
_entity.id
_entity.type
_entity.pdbx_description
1 polymer ?
#
loop_
_entity_poly.entity_id
_entity_poly.type
_entity_poly.pdbx_seq_one_letter_code
_entity_poly.pdbx_strand_id
1 'polypeptide(L)'
;MDVPILKQGYFLIATVQSALTDSDLLQLRSALVQRVVRCRSRGVIVDVTSLDVMDSFASRTLRDIAQMVRLRGAKMVIVGIQPEVAFEIGRAHV
;
A
#
# COMPACT_ATOMS: atom_id res chain seq x y z
N MET A 1 11.76 8.70 2.47
CA MET A 1 11.11 9.38 1.33
C MET A 1 9.61 9.23 1.47
N ASP A 2 8.88 10.32 1.33
CA ASP A 2 7.43 10.27 1.44
C ASP A 2 6.80 9.71 0.17
N VAL A 3 5.82 8.83 0.36
CA VAL A 3 5.04 8.31 -0.76
C VAL A 3 3.89 9.29 -1.02
N PRO A 4 3.74 9.79 -2.25
CA PRO A 4 2.63 10.68 -2.57
C PRO A 4 1.30 9.96 -2.38
N ILE A 5 0.37 10.61 -1.71
CA ILE A 5 -0.99 10.10 -1.53
C ILE A 5 -1.95 11.14 -2.08
N LEU A 6 -2.69 10.78 -3.12
CA LEU A 6 -3.66 11.64 -3.77
C LEU A 6 -5.07 11.22 -3.36
N LYS A 7 -5.87 12.20 -2.97
CA LYS A 7 -7.29 11.95 -2.70
C LYS A 7 -8.09 12.21 -3.96
N GLN A 8 -8.92 11.26 -4.35
CA GLN A 8 -9.80 11.41 -5.50
C GLN A 8 -11.17 10.82 -5.16
N GLY A 9 -12.13 11.69 -4.86
CA GLY A 9 -13.44 11.28 -4.40
C GLY A 9 -13.32 10.51 -3.09
N TYR A 10 -13.86 9.30 -3.07
CA TYR A 10 -13.81 8.42 -1.90
C TYR A 10 -12.58 7.51 -1.91
N PHE A 11 -11.63 7.77 -2.80
CA PHE A 11 -10.45 6.93 -2.95
C PHE A 11 -9.18 7.69 -2.60
N LEU A 12 -8.21 6.96 -2.06
CA LEU A 12 -6.84 7.42 -1.91
C LEU A 12 -5.96 6.63 -2.86
N ILE A 13 -5.03 7.31 -3.51
CA ILE A 13 -4.10 6.68 -4.43
C ILE A 13 -2.70 6.95 -3.93
N ALA A 14 -1.98 5.89 -3.55
CA ALA A 14 -0.59 5.98 -3.13
C ALA A 14 0.29 5.44 -4.25
N THR A 15 1.21 6.26 -4.76
CA THR A 15 2.10 5.87 -5.85
C THR A 15 3.50 5.63 -5.28
N VAL A 16 3.94 4.38 -5.34
CA VAL A 16 5.26 3.99 -4.89
C VAL A 16 6.21 4.12 -6.08
N GLN A 17 7.13 5.09 -6.03
CA GLN A 17 7.95 5.45 -7.17
C GLN A 17 9.29 4.72 -7.23
N SER A 18 9.75 4.19 -6.12
CA SER A 18 11.03 3.50 -6.05
C SER A 18 11.03 2.55 -4.87
N ALA A 19 12.10 1.77 -4.73
CA ALA A 19 12.25 0.87 -3.60
C ALA A 19 12.15 1.67 -2.30
N LEU A 20 11.34 1.17 -1.38
CA LEU A 20 11.12 1.81 -0.09
C LEU A 20 11.96 1.11 0.97
N THR A 21 12.51 1.89 1.88
CA THR A 21 13.11 1.33 3.09
C THR A 21 12.01 0.82 4.02
N ASP A 22 12.37 0.01 4.99
CA ASP A 22 11.42 -0.46 5.99
C ASP A 22 10.77 0.71 6.72
N SER A 23 11.55 1.75 7.02
CA SER A 23 11.06 2.97 7.65
C SER A 23 10.04 3.68 6.77
N ASP A 24 10.31 3.78 5.47
CA ASP A 24 9.37 4.40 4.51
C ASP A 24 8.04 3.64 4.48
N LEU A 25 8.09 2.31 4.52
CA LEU A 25 6.90 1.47 4.53
C LEU A 25 6.05 1.67 5.79
N LEU A 26 6.71 1.81 6.94
CA LEU A 26 6.01 2.06 8.19
C LEU A 26 5.38 3.45 8.20
N GLN A 27 6.05 4.44 7.61
CA GLN A 27 5.48 5.78 7.44
C GLN A 27 4.28 5.75 6.51
N LEU A 28 4.36 5.00 5.41
CA LEU A 28 3.23 4.84 4.49
C LEU A 28 2.03 4.22 5.21
N ARG A 29 2.27 3.20 6.03
CA ARG A 29 1.22 2.56 6.82
C ARG A 29 0.50 3.58 7.70
N SER A 30 1.25 4.36 8.46
CA SER A 30 0.68 5.37 9.35
C SER A 30 -0.09 6.43 8.56
N ALA A 31 0.49 6.91 7.46
CA ALA A 31 -0.12 7.94 6.64
C ALA A 31 -1.44 7.47 6.02
N LEU A 32 -1.46 6.26 5.46
CA LEU A 32 -2.67 5.72 4.83
C LEU A 32 -3.79 5.51 5.84
N VAL A 33 -3.46 4.92 6.99
CA VAL A 33 -4.46 4.68 8.03
C VAL A 33 -5.07 6.00 8.51
N GLN A 34 -4.24 7.00 8.76
CA GLN A 34 -4.73 8.32 9.20
C GLN A 34 -5.59 8.98 8.13
N ARG A 35 -5.17 8.91 6.85
CA ARG A 35 -5.91 9.52 5.77
C ARG A 35 -7.25 8.85 5.54
N VAL A 36 -7.32 7.53 5.65
CA VAL A 36 -8.57 6.79 5.53
C VAL A 36 -9.58 7.28 6.56
N VAL A 37 -9.16 7.42 7.80
CA VAL A 37 -10.03 7.89 8.88
C VAL A 37 -10.46 9.34 8.64
N ARG A 38 -9.49 10.21 8.34
CA ARG A 38 -9.74 11.64 8.16
C ARG A 38 -10.64 11.94 6.98
N CYS A 39 -10.42 11.24 5.86
CA CYS A 39 -11.15 11.47 4.62
C CYS A 39 -12.37 10.59 4.48
N ARG A 40 -12.61 9.68 5.42
CA ARG A 40 -13.68 8.68 5.33
C ARG A 40 -13.62 7.95 3.99
N SER A 41 -12.42 7.57 3.59
CA SER A 41 -12.19 6.93 2.30
C SER A 41 -12.79 5.54 2.28
N ARG A 42 -13.31 5.14 1.11
CA ARG A 42 -13.88 3.81 0.90
C ARG A 42 -12.91 2.86 0.22
N GLY A 43 -11.90 3.41 -0.42
CA GLY A 43 -10.92 2.60 -1.13
C GLY A 43 -9.55 3.22 -1.09
N VAL A 44 -8.54 2.35 -1.15
CA VAL A 44 -7.14 2.74 -1.24
C VAL A 44 -6.53 1.97 -2.39
N ILE A 45 -5.94 2.69 -3.33
CA ILE A 45 -5.22 2.11 -4.46
C ILE A 45 -3.75 2.34 -4.22
N VAL A 46 -2.97 1.26 -4.14
CA VAL A 46 -1.52 1.34 -4.01
C VAL A 46 -0.91 0.93 -5.35
N ASP A 47 -0.30 1.90 -6.03
CA ASP A 47 0.33 1.67 -7.32
C ASP A 47 1.80 1.36 -7.13
N VAL A 48 2.17 0.12 -7.46
CA VAL A 48 3.55 -0.38 -7.33
C VAL A 48 4.19 -0.65 -8.68
N THR A 49 3.68 -0.02 -9.73
CA THR A 49 4.17 -0.22 -11.12
C THR A 49 5.67 0.01 -11.21
N SER A 50 6.20 0.97 -10.47
CA SER A 50 7.63 1.32 -10.51
C SER A 50 8.51 0.42 -9.66
N LEU A 51 7.94 -0.54 -8.93
CA LEU A 51 8.74 -1.46 -8.12
C LEU A 51 9.16 -2.67 -8.93
N ASP A 52 10.47 -2.91 -9.00
CA ASP A 52 11.02 -4.10 -9.65
C ASP A 52 11.06 -5.30 -8.70
N VAL A 53 11.25 -5.03 -7.41
CA VAL A 53 11.41 -6.06 -6.37
C VAL A 53 10.63 -5.65 -5.15
N MET A 54 9.96 -6.62 -4.52
CA MET A 54 9.28 -6.42 -3.25
C MET A 54 9.67 -7.57 -2.32
N ASP A 55 10.36 -7.24 -1.24
CA ASP A 55 10.80 -8.25 -0.27
C ASP A 55 9.64 -8.71 0.64
N SER A 56 9.93 -9.68 1.49
CA SER A 56 8.92 -10.25 2.38
C SER A 56 8.40 -9.23 3.38
N PHE A 57 9.26 -8.31 3.85
CA PHE A 57 8.83 -7.26 4.77
C PHE A 57 7.84 -6.32 4.11
N ALA A 58 8.14 -5.88 2.87
CA ALA A 58 7.26 -4.99 2.12
C ALA A 58 5.91 -5.67 1.85
N SER A 59 5.92 -6.93 1.43
CA SER A 59 4.71 -7.69 1.15
C SER A 59 3.83 -7.83 2.39
N ARG A 60 4.44 -8.16 3.53
CA ARG A 60 3.70 -8.28 4.80
C ARG A 60 3.16 -6.95 5.26
N THR A 61 3.97 -5.88 5.12
CA THR A 61 3.53 -4.54 5.53
C THR A 61 2.34 -4.07 4.70
N LEU A 62 2.37 -4.29 3.37
CA LEU A 62 1.23 -3.95 2.52
C LEU A 62 -0.02 -4.74 2.91
N ARG A 63 0.13 -6.01 3.25
CA ARG A 63 -0.99 -6.81 3.73
C ARG A 63 -1.54 -6.27 5.05
N ASP A 64 -0.65 -5.88 5.96
CA ASP A 64 -1.06 -5.28 7.23
C ASP A 64 -1.82 -3.97 7.00
N ILE A 65 -1.36 -3.14 6.07
CA ILE A 65 -2.07 -1.91 5.71
C ILE A 65 -3.47 -2.24 5.21
N ALA A 66 -3.58 -3.25 4.34
CA ALA A 66 -4.88 -3.66 3.80
C ALA A 66 -5.85 -4.04 4.91
N GLN A 67 -5.37 -4.79 5.92
CA GLN A 67 -6.19 -5.17 7.05
C GLN A 67 -6.58 -3.98 7.92
N MET A 68 -5.63 -3.08 8.17
CA MET A 68 -5.87 -1.90 9.00
C MET A 68 -6.88 -0.96 8.39
N VAL A 69 -6.78 -0.70 7.07
CA VAL A 69 -7.73 0.18 6.39
C VAL A 69 -9.10 -0.49 6.27
N ARG A 70 -9.14 -1.82 6.12
CA ARG A 70 -10.39 -2.56 6.08
C ARG A 70 -11.17 -2.43 7.37
N LEU A 71 -10.49 -2.46 8.51
CA LEU A 71 -11.12 -2.26 9.81
C LEU A 71 -11.72 -0.86 9.96
N ARG A 72 -11.30 0.07 9.11
CA ARG A 72 -11.79 1.44 9.09
C ARG A 72 -12.74 1.71 7.92
N GLY A 73 -13.20 0.66 7.27
CA GLY A 73 -14.22 0.76 6.23
C GLY A 73 -13.70 0.98 4.82
N ALA A 74 -12.39 0.83 4.58
CA ALA A 74 -11.81 1.01 3.26
C ALA A 74 -11.27 -0.31 2.71
N LYS A 75 -11.40 -0.50 1.41
CA LYS A 75 -10.85 -1.67 0.72
C LYS A 75 -9.58 -1.24 -0.02
N MET A 76 -8.51 -2.00 0.15
CA MET A 76 -7.25 -1.74 -0.52
C MET A 76 -7.08 -2.63 -1.75
N VAL A 77 -6.58 -2.04 -2.83
CA VAL A 77 -6.23 -2.74 -4.06
C VAL A 77 -4.80 -2.35 -4.43
N ILE A 78 -4.00 -3.34 -4.82
CA ILE A 78 -2.64 -3.11 -5.29
C ILE A 78 -2.64 -3.26 -6.81
N VAL A 79 -2.13 -2.27 -7.51
CA VAL A 79 -2.08 -2.27 -8.98
C VAL A 79 -0.65 -2.17 -9.46
N GLY A 80 -0.41 -2.63 -10.69
CA GLY A 80 0.90 -2.53 -11.32
C GLY A 80 1.89 -3.58 -10.85
N ILE A 81 1.40 -4.72 -10.36
CA ILE A 81 2.28 -5.77 -9.85
C ILE A 81 3.01 -6.45 -11.01
N GLN A 82 4.35 -6.45 -10.94
CA GLN A 82 5.17 -7.21 -11.88
C GLN A 82 5.11 -8.70 -11.54
N PRO A 83 5.33 -9.62 -12.52
CA PRO A 83 5.25 -11.05 -12.23
C PRO A 83 6.13 -11.51 -11.07
N GLU A 84 7.36 -10.99 -10.97
CA GLU A 84 8.29 -11.33 -9.90
C GLU A 84 7.77 -10.86 -8.54
N VAL A 85 7.19 -9.67 -8.50
CA VAL A 85 6.60 -9.10 -7.29
C VAL A 85 5.37 -9.89 -6.88
N ALA A 86 4.52 -10.28 -7.83
CA ALA A 86 3.34 -11.09 -7.55
C ALA A 86 3.71 -12.42 -6.91
N PHE A 87 4.79 -13.04 -7.39
CA PHE A 87 5.28 -14.30 -6.81
C PHE A 87 5.71 -14.11 -5.36
N GLU A 88 6.41 -13.02 -5.06
CA GLU A 88 6.87 -12.74 -3.70
C GLU A 88 5.70 -12.45 -2.77
N ILE A 89 4.70 -11.72 -3.22
CA ILE A 89 3.48 -11.47 -2.45
C ILE A 89 2.76 -12.78 -2.15
N GLY A 90 2.67 -13.68 -3.13
CA GLY A 90 2.08 -14.99 -2.94
C GLY A 90 2.76 -15.79 -1.84
N ARG A 91 4.09 -15.71 -1.79
CA ARG A 91 4.87 -16.36 -0.74
C ARG A 91 4.56 -15.79 0.64
N ALA A 92 4.34 -14.50 0.73
CA ALA A 92 4.06 -13.84 2.00
C ALA A 92 2.70 -14.26 2.57
N HIS A 93 1.82 -14.79 1.77
CA HIS A 93 0.50 -15.24 2.20
C HIS A 93 0.47 -16.68 2.70
N VAL A 94 1.53 -17.41 2.49
CA VAL A 94 1.60 -18.83 2.89
C VAL A 94 1.85 -18.98 4.37
#